data_ad24ade8aba231d11e0789454df18c96
#
_entry.id   ad24ade8aba231d11e0789454df18c96
#
_cell.length_a   1.000
_cell.length_b   1.000
_cell.length_c   1.000
_cell.angle_alpha   90.00
_cell.angle_beta   90.00
_cell.angle_gamma   90.00
#
_symmetry.space_group_name_H-M   'P 1'
#
loop_
_entity.id
_entity.type
_entity.pdbx_description
1 polymer ?
#
loop_
_entity_poly.entity_id
_entity_poly.type
_entity_poly.pdbx_seq_one_letter_code
_entity_poly.pdbx_strand_id
1 'polypeptide(L)'
;MIIGAIEAGGTKFVCGVGNEKGEILERISFPTETPEITLAKVVEFFKDKNIERLGIGSFGPIDVNPKSKTFGYITKTPKLAWTDCDVVGYFKKIF
;
A
#
# COMPACT_ATOMS: atom_id res chain seq x y z
N MET A 1 19.87 -3.94 1.43
CA MET A 1 18.44 -4.14 1.76
C MET A 1 17.57 -3.41 0.74
N ILE A 2 16.57 -4.08 0.20
CA ILE A 2 15.61 -3.48 -0.74
C ILE A 2 14.33 -3.18 0.03
N ILE A 3 13.92 -1.93 -0.03
CA ILE A 3 12.76 -1.44 0.73
C ILE A 3 11.70 -0.97 -0.25
N GLY A 4 10.47 -1.47 -0.08
CA GLY A 4 9.33 -1.02 -0.84
C GLY A 4 8.59 0.09 -0.09
N ALA A 5 7.99 1.00 -0.83
CA ALA A 5 7.17 2.07 -0.27
C ALA A 5 5.93 2.26 -1.13
N ILE A 6 4.80 2.45 -0.47
CA ILE A 6 3.52 2.75 -1.12
C ILE A 6 2.99 4.05 -0.54
N GLU A 7 2.67 4.99 -1.41
CA GLU A 7 1.87 6.16 -1.07
C GLU A 7 0.50 5.96 -1.67
N ALA A 8 -0.45 5.55 -0.84
CA ALA A 8 -1.82 5.26 -1.26
C ALA A 8 -2.65 6.54 -1.16
N GLY A 9 -2.75 7.26 -2.25
CA GLY A 9 -3.57 8.46 -2.31
C GLY A 9 -5.00 8.17 -2.76
N GLY A 10 -5.92 9.05 -2.44
CA GLY A 10 -7.31 8.92 -2.88
C GLY A 10 -7.47 9.06 -4.39
N THR A 11 -6.53 9.71 -5.08
CA THR A 11 -6.55 9.92 -6.53
C THR A 11 -5.59 9.01 -7.26
N LYS A 12 -4.40 8.81 -6.70
CA LYS A 12 -3.36 7.98 -7.31
C LYS A 12 -2.55 7.25 -6.26
N PHE A 13 -2.04 6.08 -6.63
CA PHE A 13 -1.03 5.37 -5.87
C PHE A 13 0.33 5.64 -6.46
N VAL A 14 1.34 5.75 -5.59
CA VAL A 14 2.76 5.80 -5.98
C VAL A 14 3.46 4.65 -5.28
N CYS A 15 4.17 3.84 -6.03
CA CYS A 15 4.96 2.72 -5.49
C CYS A 15 6.42 2.93 -5.87
N GLY A 16 7.32 2.63 -4.96
CA GLY A 16 8.75 2.75 -5.22
C GLY A 16 9.55 1.69 -4.50
N VAL A 17 10.74 1.43 -5.00
CA VAL A 17 11.74 0.62 -4.32
C VAL A 17 13.00 1.43 -4.15
N GLY A 18 13.64 1.25 -3.02
CA GLY A 18 14.87 1.93 -2.69
C GLY A 18 15.73 1.07 -1.80
N ASN A 19 16.83 1.66 -1.31
CA ASN A 19 17.75 0.98 -0.42
C ASN A 19 17.87 1.75 0.89
N GLU A 20 18.64 1.20 1.83
CA GLU A 20 18.86 1.81 3.15
C GLU A 20 19.60 3.14 3.10
N LYS A 21 20.20 3.47 1.97
CA LYS A 21 20.88 4.77 1.76
C LYS A 21 19.93 5.86 1.31
N GLY A 22 18.64 5.52 1.08
CA GLY A 22 17.65 6.47 0.61
C GLY A 22 17.63 6.68 -0.90
N GLU A 23 18.36 5.86 -1.65
CA GLU A 23 18.34 5.93 -3.11
C GLU A 23 17.07 5.27 -3.66
N ILE A 24 16.38 5.96 -4.56
CA ILE A 24 15.19 5.41 -5.24
C ILE A 24 15.66 4.68 -6.50
N LEU A 25 15.42 3.37 -6.54
CA LEU A 25 15.88 2.52 -7.63
C LEU A 25 14.86 2.42 -8.75
N GLU A 26 13.57 2.41 -8.41
CA GLU A 26 12.49 2.32 -9.38
C GLU A 26 11.22 2.91 -8.79
N ARG A 27 10.35 3.48 -9.62
CA ARG A 27 9.14 4.13 -9.17
C ARG A 27 8.05 4.02 -10.25
N ILE A 28 6.79 3.87 -9.81
CA ILE A 28 5.63 3.84 -10.70
C ILE A 28 4.47 4.58 -10.03
N SER A 29 3.59 5.16 -10.82
CA SER A 29 2.34 5.70 -10.31
C SER A 29 1.19 5.31 -11.23
N PHE A 30 -0.02 5.20 -10.66
CA PHE A 30 -1.23 4.86 -11.41
C PHE A 30 -2.47 5.37 -10.67
N PRO A 31 -3.60 5.56 -11.37
CA PRO A 31 -4.82 6.05 -10.73
C PRO A 31 -5.36 5.09 -9.69
N THR A 32 -5.97 5.65 -8.63
CA THR A 32 -6.68 4.87 -7.62
C THR A 32 -8.05 4.48 -8.17
N GLU A 33 -8.28 3.19 -8.30
CA GLU A 33 -9.54 2.61 -8.76
C GLU A 33 -10.16 1.80 -7.63
N THR A 34 -10.78 0.66 -7.91
CA THR A 34 -11.26 -0.23 -6.85
C THR A 34 -10.10 -0.95 -6.18
N PRO A 35 -10.27 -1.44 -4.93
CA PRO A 35 -9.22 -2.21 -4.28
C PRO A 35 -8.72 -3.39 -5.11
N GLU A 36 -9.62 -4.13 -5.74
CA GLU A 36 -9.27 -5.31 -6.53
C GLU A 36 -8.30 -4.95 -7.67
N ILE A 37 -8.58 -3.86 -8.37
CA ILE A 37 -7.74 -3.41 -9.49
C ILE A 37 -6.46 -2.77 -8.99
N THR A 38 -6.57 -1.84 -8.04
CA THR A 38 -5.44 -1.03 -7.58
C THR A 38 -4.41 -1.86 -6.81
N LEU A 39 -4.87 -2.70 -5.88
CA LEU A 39 -3.96 -3.54 -5.09
C LEU A 39 -3.29 -4.60 -5.95
N ALA A 40 -3.96 -5.11 -6.97
CA ALA A 40 -3.34 -6.04 -7.92
C ALA A 40 -2.18 -5.38 -8.68
N LYS A 41 -2.30 -4.11 -9.05
CA LYS A 41 -1.22 -3.37 -9.69
C LYS A 41 -0.02 -3.18 -8.76
N VAL A 42 -0.27 -2.96 -7.47
CA VAL A 42 0.79 -2.85 -6.46
C VAL A 42 1.56 -4.16 -6.37
N VAL A 43 0.86 -5.28 -6.27
CA VAL A 43 1.48 -6.60 -6.21
C VAL A 43 2.31 -6.89 -7.46
N GLU A 44 1.77 -6.57 -8.63
CA GLU A 44 2.47 -6.76 -9.90
C GLU A 44 3.79 -6.00 -9.94
N PHE A 45 3.82 -4.78 -9.39
CA PHE A 45 5.05 -3.99 -9.33
C PHE A 45 6.09 -4.61 -8.41
N PHE A 46 5.69 -5.09 -7.21
CA PHE A 46 6.64 -5.55 -6.21
C PHE A 46 7.03 -7.01 -6.31
N LYS A 47 6.27 -7.85 -7.01
CA LYS A 47 6.40 -9.31 -6.93
C LYS A 47 7.79 -9.86 -7.28
N ASP A 48 8.56 -9.16 -8.10
CA ASP A 48 9.89 -9.61 -8.53
C ASP A 48 11.01 -8.66 -8.05
N LYS A 49 10.73 -7.81 -7.08
CA LYS A 49 11.71 -6.84 -6.58
C LYS A 49 12.49 -7.32 -5.36
N ASN A 50 12.09 -8.44 -4.76
CA ASN A 50 12.73 -9.00 -3.55
C ASN A 50 12.80 -8.00 -2.40
N ILE A 51 11.72 -7.29 -2.13
CA ILE A 51 11.67 -6.33 -1.04
C ILE A 51 11.69 -7.04 0.31
N GLU A 52 12.42 -6.45 1.26
CA GLU A 52 12.57 -6.98 2.60
C GLU A 52 11.68 -6.26 3.61
N ARG A 53 11.32 -5.03 3.30
CA ARG A 53 10.43 -4.21 4.12
C ARG A 53 9.50 -3.43 3.22
N LEU A 54 8.28 -3.16 3.72
CA LEU A 54 7.28 -2.41 2.99
C LEU A 54 6.67 -1.35 3.91
N GLY A 55 6.83 -0.08 3.53
CA GLY A 55 6.19 1.03 4.22
C GLY A 55 4.96 1.48 3.44
N ILE A 56 3.90 1.81 4.15
CA ILE A 56 2.63 2.22 3.54
C ILE A 56 2.14 3.51 4.18
N GLY A 57 2.04 4.57 3.38
CA GLY A 57 1.29 5.77 3.73
C GLY A 57 -0.04 5.71 3.01
N SER A 58 -1.15 5.89 3.69
CA SER A 58 -2.46 5.68 3.09
C SER A 58 -3.40 6.86 3.31
N PHE A 59 -4.25 7.12 2.32
CA PHE A 59 -5.41 7.97 2.55
C PHE A 59 -6.32 7.25 3.57
N GLY A 60 -7.20 8.03 4.17
CA GLY A 60 -7.99 7.45 5.25
C GLY A 60 -9.42 7.92 5.30
N PRO A 61 -9.99 7.76 6.47
CA PRO A 61 -9.33 7.30 7.70
C PRO A 61 -8.84 5.86 7.63
N ILE A 62 -7.63 5.64 8.19
CA ILE A 62 -7.08 4.29 8.32
C ILE A 62 -6.84 4.01 9.81
N ASP A 63 -7.15 2.80 10.25
CA ASP A 63 -6.97 2.39 11.64
C ASP A 63 -5.51 1.99 11.87
N VAL A 64 -4.80 2.81 12.66
CA VAL A 64 -3.39 2.57 12.99
C VAL A 64 -3.19 2.11 14.43
N ASN A 65 -4.26 1.75 15.15
CA ASN A 65 -4.17 1.23 16.50
C ASN A 65 -3.78 -0.26 16.46
N PRO A 66 -2.55 -0.63 16.90
CA PRO A 66 -2.09 -2.01 16.80
C PRO A 66 -2.89 -3.00 17.65
N LYS A 67 -3.70 -2.52 18.60
CA LYS A 67 -4.57 -3.35 19.44
C LYS A 67 -5.96 -3.54 18.87
N SER A 68 -6.30 -2.81 17.80
CA SER A 68 -7.63 -2.89 17.19
C SER A 68 -7.75 -4.11 16.30
N LYS A 69 -8.94 -4.70 16.27
CA LYS A 69 -9.26 -5.81 15.34
C LYS A 69 -9.23 -5.37 13.89
N THR A 70 -9.38 -4.07 13.62
CA THR A 70 -9.37 -3.50 12.29
C THR A 70 -8.08 -2.74 11.98
N PHE A 71 -7.00 -3.03 12.72
CA PHE A 71 -5.71 -2.42 12.44
C PHE A 71 -5.33 -2.62 10.97
N GLY A 72 -4.97 -1.52 10.30
CA GLY A 72 -4.59 -1.54 8.90
C GLY A 72 -5.75 -1.46 7.91
N TYR A 73 -6.99 -1.38 8.41
CA TYR A 73 -8.16 -1.21 7.56
C TYR A 73 -8.39 0.26 7.25
N ILE A 74 -8.79 0.54 6.02
CA ILE A 74 -9.40 1.82 5.70
C ILE A 74 -10.84 1.75 6.22
N THR A 75 -11.21 2.68 7.08
CA THR A 75 -12.54 2.71 7.69
C THR A 75 -13.52 3.48 6.80
N LYS A 76 -14.39 4.31 7.36
CA LYS A 76 -15.31 5.11 6.56
C LYS A 76 -14.56 6.16 5.73
N THR A 77 -14.74 6.13 4.43
CA THR A 77 -14.07 7.04 3.51
C THR A 77 -15.04 7.48 2.41
N PRO A 78 -14.88 8.69 1.83
CA PRO A 78 -15.65 9.08 0.63
C PRO A 78 -15.43 8.14 -0.56
N LYS A 79 -14.32 7.42 -0.61
CA LYS A 79 -14.07 6.36 -1.59
C LYS A 79 -14.75 5.08 -1.13
N LEU A 80 -16.05 4.95 -1.36
CA LEU A 80 -16.90 3.88 -0.78
C LEU A 80 -16.38 2.47 -1.06
N ALA A 81 -15.77 2.23 -2.22
CA ALA A 81 -15.24 0.91 -2.56
C ALA A 81 -14.09 0.48 -1.62
N TRP A 82 -13.48 1.42 -0.91
CA TRP A 82 -12.36 1.18 0.00
C TRP A 82 -12.79 1.08 1.46
N THR A 83 -14.05 1.31 1.79
CA THR A 83 -14.55 1.21 3.16
C THR A 83 -14.35 -0.21 3.67
N ASP A 84 -13.78 -0.34 4.87
CA ASP A 84 -13.47 -1.61 5.52
C ASP A 84 -12.45 -2.47 4.76
N CYS A 85 -11.66 -1.88 3.86
CA CYS A 85 -10.61 -2.60 3.15
C CYS A 85 -9.40 -2.84 4.05
N ASP A 86 -9.03 -4.10 4.23
CA ASP A 86 -7.85 -4.49 5.03
C ASP A 86 -6.57 -4.36 4.17
N VAL A 87 -6.08 -3.14 4.05
CA VAL A 87 -4.91 -2.84 3.22
C VAL A 87 -3.66 -3.54 3.73
N VAL A 88 -3.39 -3.41 5.03
CA VAL A 88 -2.18 -3.99 5.62
C VAL A 88 -2.23 -5.52 5.58
N GLY A 89 -3.38 -6.11 5.94
CA GLY A 89 -3.55 -7.56 5.91
C GLY A 89 -3.42 -8.15 4.51
N TYR A 90 -3.92 -7.43 3.51
CA TYR A 90 -3.77 -7.85 2.11
C TYR A 90 -2.30 -8.02 1.74
N PHE A 91 -1.45 -7.03 2.06
CA PHE A 91 -0.04 -7.12 1.72
C PHE A 91 0.73 -8.09 2.60
N LYS A 92 0.34 -8.25 3.86
CA LYS A 92 0.97 -9.25 4.75
C LYS A 92 0.80 -10.69 4.26
N LYS A 93 -0.29 -10.98 3.57
CA LYS A 93 -0.53 -12.33 3.01
C LYS A 93 0.34 -12.63 1.80
N ILE A 94 0.82 -11.61 1.12
CA ILE A 94 1.53 -11.74 -0.15
C ILE A 94 3.04 -11.61 0.04
N PHE A 95 3.47 -10.72 0.91
CA PHE A 95 4.89 -10.40 1.13
C PHE A 95 5.43 -10.86 2.48
#